data_610c4260cc99dde699b0f6c6a7b03b44
#
_entry.id   610c4260cc99dde699b0f6c6a7b03b44
#
_cell.length_a   1.000
_cell.length_b   1.000
_cell.length_c   1.000
_cell.angle_alpha   90.00
_cell.angle_beta   90.00
_cell.angle_gamma   90.00
#
_symmetry.space_group_name_H-M   'P 1'
#
loop_
_entity.id
_entity.type
_entity.pdbx_description
1 polymer ?
#
loop_
_entity_poly.entity_id
_entity_poly.type
_entity_poly.pdbx_seq_one_letter_code
_entity_poly.pdbx_strand_id
1 'polypeptide(L)'
;MNRKNRFMPLWLALSVVVGVFIGSFFANRFSGNRLSIINSGSNKLNDLLHIVDDQYVDTVNVNDLVEKAMPTILSELDPHSVYITQKDVQQANDDLKGSFFGVGIEFTIRKDTLHVQNVISNGPSERAGLLAGDLIVEIDGKPFVGKDVTNEEAMHRLKGDKDTKVQIGVLRGKEKKVRQYTVIRGEIPMKSVTAAYMLDSKTGYIKIKNFGDKTYPELLIALASLGQEDFENLVIDLRGNTGGYLGSAVQMANEFLTRGQLIVYTEGRRSQRQEYRCDGRGSYQNIPLVVLIDEGSASASEIFAGAIQDNDRGTIIGRRSFGKGLVQQPISLHDGSMIRLTGARY
;
A
#
# COMPACT_ATOMS: atom_id res chain seq x y z
N MET A 1 -12.93 49.63 -59.28
CA MET A 1 -12.45 48.46 -58.55
C MET A 1 -10.99 48.68 -58.16
N ASN A 2 -10.73 48.80 -56.82
CA ASN A 2 -9.47 49.30 -56.27
C ASN A 2 -8.34 48.32 -56.49
N ARG A 3 -7.27 48.72 -57.16
CA ARG A 3 -6.03 47.90 -57.41
C ARG A 3 -5.32 47.41 -56.17
N LYS A 4 -5.64 47.92 -54.96
CA LYS A 4 -5.02 47.55 -53.67
C LYS A 4 -5.42 46.17 -53.14
N ASN A 5 -6.56 45.59 -53.52
CA ASN A 5 -7.04 44.34 -52.96
C ASN A 5 -6.60 43.09 -53.76
N ARG A 6 -5.89 43.21 -54.86
CA ARG A 6 -5.51 42.11 -55.74
C ARG A 6 -4.40 41.21 -55.10
N PHE A 7 -3.60 41.76 -54.19
CA PHE A 7 -2.51 41.03 -53.53
C PHE A 7 -2.84 40.61 -52.10
N MET A 8 -4.01 40.91 -51.58
CA MET A 8 -4.43 40.55 -50.23
C MET A 8 -4.42 39.03 -49.98
N PRO A 9 -4.90 38.16 -50.91
CA PRO A 9 -4.78 36.70 -50.70
C PRO A 9 -3.33 36.21 -50.68
N LEU A 10 -2.44 36.86 -51.45
CA LEU A 10 -1.02 36.51 -51.50
C LEU A 10 -0.32 36.84 -50.17
N TRP A 11 -0.64 37.99 -49.57
CA TRP A 11 -0.08 38.37 -48.25
C TRP A 11 -0.64 37.51 -47.13
N LEU A 12 -1.91 37.08 -47.20
CA LEU A 12 -2.48 36.11 -46.25
C LEU A 12 -1.82 34.73 -46.37
N ALA A 13 -1.61 34.22 -47.57
CA ALA A 13 -0.91 32.97 -47.78
C ALA A 13 0.55 33.03 -47.27
N LEU A 14 1.25 34.14 -47.54
CA LEU A 14 2.61 34.34 -47.09
C LEU A 14 2.70 34.41 -45.55
N SER A 15 1.75 35.09 -44.88
CA SER A 15 1.71 35.17 -43.42
C SER A 15 1.44 33.84 -42.77
N VAL A 16 0.61 32.97 -43.35
CA VAL A 16 0.36 31.61 -42.87
C VAL A 16 1.61 30.75 -43.05
N VAL A 17 2.29 30.81 -44.18
CA VAL A 17 3.54 30.06 -44.41
C VAL A 17 4.64 30.52 -43.45
N VAL A 18 4.82 31.81 -43.24
CA VAL A 18 5.77 32.37 -42.27
C VAL A 18 5.40 31.97 -40.83
N GLY A 19 4.11 31.99 -40.48
CA GLY A 19 3.61 31.52 -39.17
C GLY A 19 3.89 30.05 -38.92
N VAL A 20 3.70 29.18 -39.91
CA VAL A 20 4.02 27.75 -39.82
C VAL A 20 5.52 27.54 -39.71
N PHE A 21 6.36 28.27 -40.45
CA PHE A 21 7.82 28.19 -40.37
C PHE A 21 8.32 28.67 -38.97
N ILE A 22 7.82 29.80 -38.49
CA ILE A 22 8.18 30.28 -37.14
C ILE A 22 7.66 29.33 -36.09
N GLY A 23 6.43 28.84 -36.18
CA GLY A 23 5.86 27.88 -35.25
C GLY A 23 6.65 26.56 -35.18
N SER A 24 7.04 26.01 -36.36
CA SER A 24 7.85 24.77 -36.38
C SER A 24 9.29 24.99 -35.89
N PHE A 25 9.87 26.17 -36.14
CA PHE A 25 11.20 26.53 -35.63
C PHE A 25 11.22 26.72 -34.11
N PHE A 26 10.17 27.37 -33.55
CA PHE A 26 10.00 27.48 -32.10
C PHE A 26 9.59 26.17 -31.45
N ALA A 27 8.72 25.36 -32.05
CA ALA A 27 8.36 24.04 -31.56
C ALA A 27 9.59 23.12 -31.45
N ASN A 28 10.48 23.13 -32.46
CA ASN A 28 11.73 22.38 -32.41
C ASN A 28 12.74 22.93 -31.39
N ARG A 29 12.72 24.22 -31.07
CA ARG A 29 13.63 24.80 -30.06
C ARG A 29 13.11 24.67 -28.62
N PHE A 30 11.80 24.68 -28.38
CA PHE A 30 11.18 24.47 -27.08
C PHE A 30 10.98 22.98 -26.73
N SER A 31 10.94 22.06 -27.72
CA SER A 31 11.08 20.61 -27.53
C SER A 31 12.53 20.21 -27.20
N GLY A 32 13.34 21.17 -26.85
CA GLY A 32 14.78 21.02 -26.68
C GLY A 32 15.21 19.99 -25.66
N ASN A 33 16.02 19.07 -26.09
CA ASN A 33 17.05 18.25 -25.40
C ASN A 33 16.67 17.40 -24.19
N ARG A 34 15.51 17.57 -23.57
CA ARG A 34 15.10 16.68 -22.47
C ARG A 34 14.34 15.44 -22.95
N LEU A 35 13.68 15.52 -24.09
CA LEU A 35 13.02 14.39 -24.75
C LEU A 35 14.01 13.54 -25.55
N SER A 36 15.12 14.11 -26.06
CA SER A 36 16.08 13.36 -26.91
C SER A 36 16.93 12.36 -26.12
N ILE A 37 17.17 12.59 -24.83
CA ILE A 37 17.94 11.63 -23.98
C ILE A 37 17.04 10.50 -23.51
N ILE A 38 15.75 10.76 -23.31
CA ILE A 38 14.74 9.71 -23.02
C ILE A 38 14.41 8.93 -24.30
N ASN A 39 14.43 9.56 -25.48
CA ASN A 39 14.09 8.96 -26.76
C ASN A 39 15.07 7.89 -27.27
N SER A 40 16.35 7.92 -26.92
CA SER A 40 17.29 6.93 -27.53
C SER A 40 17.19 5.54 -26.88
N GLY A 41 16.87 5.47 -25.59
CA GLY A 41 16.70 4.19 -24.88
C GLY A 41 15.28 3.62 -25.00
N SER A 42 14.25 4.47 -24.92
CA SER A 42 12.85 4.06 -25.07
C SER A 42 12.51 3.65 -26.51
N ASN A 43 13.16 4.25 -27.51
CA ASN A 43 13.03 3.82 -28.90
C ASN A 43 13.54 2.40 -29.10
N LYS A 44 14.68 2.02 -28.53
CA LYS A 44 15.20 0.65 -28.67
C LYS A 44 14.29 -0.41 -28.10
N LEU A 45 13.63 -0.13 -26.97
CA LEU A 45 12.69 -1.08 -26.38
C LEU A 45 11.42 -1.21 -27.23
N ASN A 46 10.88 -0.08 -27.70
CA ASN A 46 9.75 -0.09 -28.62
C ASN A 46 10.09 -0.75 -29.97
N ASP A 47 11.26 -0.44 -30.54
CA ASP A 47 11.75 -1.06 -31.77
C ASP A 47 11.88 -2.58 -31.61
N LEU A 48 12.42 -3.03 -30.47
CA LEU A 48 12.52 -4.47 -30.15
C LEU A 48 11.14 -5.13 -30.11
N LEU A 49 10.16 -4.51 -29.42
CA LEU A 49 8.81 -5.04 -29.32
C LEU A 49 8.13 -5.12 -30.69
N HIS A 50 8.30 -4.09 -31.54
CA HIS A 50 7.80 -4.08 -32.91
C HIS A 50 8.45 -5.16 -33.77
N ILE A 51 9.78 -5.33 -33.69
CA ILE A 51 10.49 -6.37 -34.43
C ILE A 51 10.02 -7.75 -34.02
N VAL A 52 9.81 -7.97 -32.71
CA VAL A 52 9.31 -9.25 -32.19
C VAL A 52 7.90 -9.52 -32.67
N ASP A 53 7.01 -8.52 -32.65
CA ASP A 53 5.63 -8.64 -33.12
C ASP A 53 5.55 -8.95 -34.63
N ASP A 54 6.42 -8.33 -35.43
CA ASP A 54 6.41 -8.42 -36.90
C ASP A 54 7.19 -9.64 -37.45
N GLN A 55 8.30 -10.02 -36.80
CA GLN A 55 9.29 -10.95 -37.39
C GLN A 55 9.53 -12.24 -36.61
N TYR A 56 8.95 -12.39 -35.42
CA TYR A 56 9.13 -13.62 -34.65
C TYR A 56 8.38 -14.80 -35.31
N VAL A 57 8.98 -15.99 -35.25
CA VAL A 57 8.48 -17.19 -35.94
C VAL A 57 7.06 -17.62 -35.51
N ASP A 58 6.70 -17.37 -34.24
CA ASP A 58 5.38 -17.68 -33.68
C ASP A 58 4.64 -16.42 -33.28
N THR A 59 3.30 -16.49 -33.19
CA THR A 59 2.47 -15.39 -32.67
C THR A 59 2.79 -15.10 -31.21
N VAL A 60 3.12 -13.86 -30.88
CA VAL A 60 3.48 -13.41 -29.52
C VAL A 60 2.48 -12.37 -29.02
N ASN A 61 2.09 -12.49 -27.78
CA ASN A 61 1.36 -11.40 -27.10
C ASN A 61 2.37 -10.38 -26.53
N VAL A 62 2.49 -9.25 -27.21
CA VAL A 62 3.43 -8.17 -26.81
C VAL A 62 3.12 -7.66 -25.40
N ASN A 63 1.85 -7.60 -25.00
CA ASN A 63 1.48 -7.18 -23.64
C ASN A 63 2.04 -8.12 -22.57
N ASP A 64 1.99 -9.43 -22.80
CA ASP A 64 2.56 -10.43 -21.87
C ASP A 64 4.10 -10.30 -21.77
N LEU A 65 4.76 -9.90 -22.85
CA LEU A 65 6.20 -9.61 -22.82
C LEU A 65 6.51 -8.36 -21.99
N VAL A 66 5.73 -7.31 -22.15
CA VAL A 66 5.87 -6.07 -21.38
C VAL A 66 5.63 -6.35 -19.89
N GLU A 67 4.55 -7.06 -19.56
CA GLU A 67 4.23 -7.47 -18.18
C GLU A 67 5.40 -8.21 -17.50
N LYS A 68 6.06 -9.11 -18.23
CA LYS A 68 7.24 -9.85 -17.74
C LYS A 68 8.51 -9.01 -17.66
N ALA A 69 8.64 -8.00 -18.52
CA ALA A 69 9.82 -7.13 -18.55
C ALA A 69 9.80 -6.06 -17.45
N MET A 70 8.61 -5.55 -17.07
CA MET A 70 8.47 -4.49 -16.08
C MET A 70 9.14 -4.78 -14.73
N PRO A 71 8.91 -5.96 -14.10
CA PRO A 71 9.62 -6.32 -12.86
C PRO A 71 11.14 -6.35 -13.03
N THR A 72 11.63 -6.88 -14.16
CA THR A 72 13.06 -6.98 -14.45
C THR A 72 13.71 -5.60 -14.55
N ILE A 73 13.08 -4.67 -15.28
CA ILE A 73 13.59 -3.29 -15.41
C ILE A 73 13.67 -2.60 -14.04
N LEU A 74 12.66 -2.78 -13.21
CA LEU A 74 12.60 -2.12 -11.89
C LEU A 74 13.59 -2.74 -10.90
N SER A 75 13.84 -4.05 -10.97
CA SER A 75 14.81 -4.72 -10.10
C SER A 75 16.26 -4.24 -10.30
N GLU A 76 16.57 -3.67 -11.47
CA GLU A 76 17.90 -3.04 -11.75
C GLU A 76 18.09 -1.70 -11.01
N LEU A 77 17.01 -1.12 -10.44
CA LEU A 77 17.09 0.14 -9.70
C LEU A 77 17.41 -0.09 -8.21
N ASP A 78 16.58 -0.88 -7.57
CA ASP A 78 16.69 -1.25 -6.15
C ASP A 78 15.69 -2.39 -5.83
N PRO A 79 15.86 -3.14 -4.72
CA PRO A 79 14.99 -4.27 -4.38
C PRO A 79 13.58 -3.86 -3.92
N HIS A 80 13.28 -2.56 -3.80
CA HIS A 80 12.01 -2.05 -3.29
C HIS A 80 11.17 -1.36 -4.35
N SER A 81 11.77 -0.99 -5.50
CA SER A 81 11.03 -0.51 -6.67
C SER A 81 10.40 -1.69 -7.38
N VAL A 82 9.06 -1.76 -7.39
CA VAL A 82 8.34 -2.94 -7.88
C VAL A 82 7.20 -2.55 -8.82
N TYR A 83 6.94 -3.43 -9.78
CA TYR A 83 5.74 -3.43 -10.60
C TYR A 83 4.66 -4.24 -9.92
N ILE A 84 3.45 -3.71 -9.90
CA ILE A 84 2.26 -4.34 -9.32
C ILE A 84 1.23 -4.45 -10.43
N THR A 85 0.87 -5.68 -10.78
CA THR A 85 -0.10 -5.94 -11.84
C THR A 85 -1.49 -5.41 -11.46
N GLN A 86 -2.33 -5.11 -12.43
CA GLN A 86 -3.69 -4.59 -12.19
C GLN A 86 -4.47 -5.44 -11.16
N LYS A 87 -4.33 -6.76 -11.23
CA LYS A 87 -5.01 -7.68 -10.31
C LYS A 87 -4.52 -7.58 -8.85
N ASP A 88 -3.26 -7.18 -8.64
CA ASP A 88 -2.62 -7.14 -7.32
C ASP A 88 -2.67 -5.75 -6.68
N VAL A 89 -3.04 -4.70 -7.44
CA VAL A 89 -3.08 -3.30 -6.97
C VAL A 89 -4.02 -3.14 -5.77
N GLN A 90 -5.18 -3.79 -5.81
CA GLN A 90 -6.15 -3.68 -4.71
C GLN A 90 -5.56 -4.27 -3.43
N GLN A 91 -4.95 -5.44 -3.47
CA GLN A 91 -4.33 -6.05 -2.30
C GLN A 91 -3.17 -5.21 -1.76
N ALA A 92 -2.31 -4.69 -2.65
CA ALA A 92 -1.21 -3.82 -2.26
C ALA A 92 -1.66 -2.51 -1.58
N ASN A 93 -2.84 -2.01 -1.94
CA ASN A 93 -3.46 -0.85 -1.30
C ASN A 93 -4.15 -1.21 0.02
N ASP A 94 -4.83 -2.35 0.10
CA ASP A 94 -5.51 -2.84 1.30
C ASP A 94 -4.52 -3.01 2.47
N ASP A 95 -3.35 -3.59 2.19
CA ASP A 95 -2.29 -3.81 3.18
C ASP A 95 -1.80 -2.51 3.83
N LEU A 96 -1.82 -1.40 3.08
CA LEU A 96 -1.43 -0.09 3.58
C LEU A 96 -2.60 0.66 4.25
N LYS A 97 -3.82 0.52 3.76
CA LYS A 97 -5.01 1.18 4.33
C LYS A 97 -5.41 0.65 5.70
N GLY A 98 -4.95 -0.55 6.07
CA GLY A 98 -5.36 -1.20 7.32
C GLY A 98 -6.81 -1.68 7.30
N SER A 99 -7.38 -1.92 6.12
CA SER A 99 -8.66 -2.58 5.91
C SER A 99 -8.76 -3.13 4.50
N PHE A 100 -9.57 -4.12 4.30
CA PHE A 100 -9.91 -4.65 2.98
C PHE A 100 -11.42 -4.91 2.88
N PHE A 101 -11.91 -5.11 1.67
CA PHE A 101 -13.29 -5.49 1.46
C PHE A 101 -13.42 -7.00 1.26
N GLY A 102 -14.32 -7.63 2.01
CA GLY A 102 -14.49 -9.08 1.98
C GLY A 102 -15.65 -9.55 2.85
N VAL A 103 -15.65 -10.83 3.13
CA VAL A 103 -16.74 -11.48 3.89
C VAL A 103 -16.56 -11.37 5.43
N GLY A 104 -15.33 -11.16 5.93
CA GLY A 104 -15.08 -10.99 7.37
C GLY A 104 -15.11 -12.31 8.16
N ILE A 105 -14.26 -13.24 7.78
CA ILE A 105 -13.99 -14.48 8.53
C ILE A 105 -12.48 -14.69 8.69
N GLU A 106 -12.10 -15.35 9.77
CA GLU A 106 -10.80 -15.99 9.91
C GLU A 106 -10.97 -17.48 9.65
N PHE A 107 -10.09 -18.08 8.86
CA PHE A 107 -10.23 -19.46 8.46
C PHE A 107 -8.90 -20.21 8.43
N THR A 108 -8.99 -21.53 8.44
CA THR A 108 -7.87 -22.42 8.13
C THR A 108 -8.32 -23.47 7.13
N ILE A 109 -7.39 -23.95 6.31
CA ILE A 109 -7.66 -25.06 5.40
C ILE A 109 -7.18 -26.34 6.09
N ARG A 110 -8.11 -27.30 6.23
CA ARG A 110 -7.84 -28.63 6.77
C ARG A 110 -8.54 -29.69 5.93
N LYS A 111 -7.80 -30.74 5.55
CA LYS A 111 -8.35 -31.83 4.71
C LYS A 111 -9.09 -31.26 3.48
N ASP A 112 -8.38 -30.38 2.76
CA ASP A 112 -8.86 -29.79 1.50
C ASP A 112 -10.20 -29.04 1.62
N THR A 113 -10.52 -28.53 2.81
CA THR A 113 -11.76 -27.78 3.08
C THR A 113 -11.45 -26.55 3.95
N LEU A 114 -12.16 -25.47 3.71
CA LEU A 114 -12.04 -24.22 4.45
C LEU A 114 -12.91 -24.28 5.73
N HIS A 115 -12.26 -24.18 6.88
CA HIS A 115 -12.88 -24.18 8.20
C HIS A 115 -12.94 -22.75 8.74
N VAL A 116 -14.11 -22.21 9.02
CA VAL A 116 -14.29 -20.92 9.69
C VAL A 116 -13.84 -21.05 11.14
N GLN A 117 -12.76 -20.35 11.51
CA GLN A 117 -12.26 -20.31 12.88
C GLN A 117 -12.98 -19.24 13.70
N ASN A 118 -13.18 -18.08 13.09
CA ASN A 118 -13.83 -16.95 13.73
C ASN A 118 -14.62 -16.14 12.70
N VAL A 119 -15.66 -15.44 13.15
CA VAL A 119 -16.43 -14.48 12.37
C VAL A 119 -16.22 -13.11 12.95
N ILE A 120 -15.81 -12.15 12.14
CA ILE A 120 -15.54 -10.78 12.58
C ILE A 120 -16.84 -10.13 13.10
N SER A 121 -16.79 -9.69 14.36
CA SER A 121 -17.93 -9.06 15.02
C SER A 121 -18.41 -7.80 14.27
N ASN A 122 -19.72 -7.67 14.10
CA ASN A 122 -20.36 -6.64 13.30
C ASN A 122 -19.97 -6.68 11.81
N GLY A 123 -19.32 -7.78 11.37
CA GLY A 123 -18.88 -8.00 10.01
C GLY A 123 -19.96 -8.53 9.07
N PRO A 124 -19.65 -8.60 7.75
CA PRO A 124 -20.59 -9.10 6.76
C PRO A 124 -21.07 -10.54 7.00
N SER A 125 -20.16 -11.44 7.37
CA SER A 125 -20.49 -12.85 7.60
C SER A 125 -21.35 -13.06 8.85
N GLU A 126 -21.11 -12.31 9.91
CA GLU A 126 -21.96 -12.35 11.11
C GLU A 126 -23.39 -11.91 10.78
N ARG A 127 -23.53 -10.79 10.05
CA ARG A 127 -24.85 -10.31 9.59
C ARG A 127 -25.57 -11.30 8.69
N ALA A 128 -24.82 -12.08 7.90
CA ALA A 128 -25.38 -13.13 7.04
C ALA A 128 -25.71 -14.41 7.82
N GLY A 129 -25.20 -14.60 9.05
CA GLY A 129 -25.49 -15.74 9.91
C GLY A 129 -24.48 -16.90 9.79
N LEU A 130 -23.26 -16.64 9.28
CA LEU A 130 -22.15 -17.59 9.38
C LEU A 130 -21.66 -17.68 10.83
N LEU A 131 -21.15 -18.82 11.23
CA LEU A 131 -20.65 -19.10 12.56
C LEU A 131 -19.25 -19.72 12.53
N ALA A 132 -18.53 -19.56 13.62
CA ALA A 132 -17.32 -20.34 13.85
C ALA A 132 -17.65 -21.84 13.83
N GLY A 133 -16.79 -22.63 13.20
CA GLY A 133 -16.98 -24.06 13.01
C GLY A 133 -17.72 -24.44 11.70
N ASP A 134 -18.22 -23.48 10.92
CA ASP A 134 -18.77 -23.74 9.60
C ASP A 134 -17.67 -24.25 8.65
N LEU A 135 -18.02 -25.22 7.79
CA LEU A 135 -17.15 -25.69 6.71
C LEU A 135 -17.65 -25.11 5.39
N ILE A 136 -16.87 -24.23 4.77
CA ILE A 136 -17.21 -23.68 3.47
C ILE A 136 -16.90 -24.74 2.40
N VAL A 137 -17.93 -25.17 1.69
CA VAL A 137 -17.86 -26.24 0.68
C VAL A 137 -18.25 -25.77 -0.72
N GLU A 138 -18.88 -24.58 -0.81
CA GLU A 138 -19.27 -23.97 -2.08
C GLU A 138 -19.06 -22.45 -2.01
N ILE A 139 -18.60 -21.84 -3.12
CA ILE A 139 -18.56 -20.40 -3.32
C ILE A 139 -19.14 -20.09 -4.71
N ASP A 140 -20.15 -19.21 -4.76
CA ASP A 140 -20.89 -18.81 -5.96
C ASP A 140 -21.41 -20.02 -6.76
N GLY A 141 -22.00 -20.99 -6.03
CA GLY A 141 -22.60 -22.20 -6.60
C GLY A 141 -21.60 -23.22 -7.16
N LYS A 142 -20.29 -22.98 -6.98
CA LYS A 142 -19.24 -23.91 -7.40
C LYS A 142 -18.64 -24.62 -6.19
N PRO A 143 -18.36 -25.92 -6.27
CA PRO A 143 -17.66 -26.65 -5.20
C PRO A 143 -16.34 -25.96 -4.86
N PHE A 144 -16.08 -25.81 -3.56
CA PHE A 144 -14.84 -25.24 -3.03
C PHE A 144 -14.23 -26.20 -2.01
N VAL A 145 -13.88 -27.38 -2.50
CA VAL A 145 -13.25 -28.49 -1.77
C VAL A 145 -12.26 -29.20 -2.68
N GLY A 146 -11.23 -29.82 -2.11
CA GLY A 146 -10.23 -30.58 -2.88
C GLY A 146 -8.84 -29.96 -2.82
N LYS A 147 -7.89 -30.57 -3.52
CA LYS A 147 -6.47 -30.22 -3.48
C LYS A 147 -6.15 -28.80 -4.00
N ASP A 148 -7.04 -28.22 -4.80
CA ASP A 148 -6.89 -26.90 -5.38
C ASP A 148 -7.33 -25.76 -4.42
N VAL A 149 -7.84 -26.11 -3.23
CA VAL A 149 -8.20 -25.13 -2.21
C VAL A 149 -6.95 -24.66 -1.51
N THR A 150 -6.51 -23.45 -1.87
CA THR A 150 -5.37 -22.75 -1.27
C THR A 150 -5.82 -21.50 -0.53
N ASN A 151 -4.98 -20.98 0.37
CA ASN A 151 -5.26 -19.69 1.03
C ASN A 151 -5.42 -18.56 0.02
N GLU A 152 -4.61 -18.56 -1.04
CA GLU A 152 -4.64 -17.55 -2.09
C GLU A 152 -6.00 -17.59 -2.84
N GLU A 153 -6.43 -18.78 -3.28
CA GLU A 153 -7.71 -18.95 -3.97
C GLU A 153 -8.90 -18.61 -3.06
N ALA A 154 -8.85 -19.01 -1.78
CA ALA A 154 -9.85 -18.63 -0.79
C ALA A 154 -9.94 -17.11 -0.61
N MET A 155 -8.80 -16.44 -0.45
CA MET A 155 -8.74 -14.98 -0.34
C MET A 155 -9.26 -14.30 -1.61
N HIS A 156 -8.88 -14.78 -2.78
CA HIS A 156 -9.33 -14.24 -4.07
C HIS A 156 -10.85 -14.32 -4.24
N ARG A 157 -11.49 -15.41 -3.81
CA ARG A 157 -12.96 -15.57 -3.93
C ARG A 157 -13.74 -14.87 -2.84
N LEU A 158 -13.21 -14.78 -1.62
CA LEU A 158 -13.91 -14.20 -0.48
C LEU A 158 -13.74 -12.68 -0.38
N LYS A 159 -12.60 -12.13 -0.82
CA LYS A 159 -12.42 -10.67 -1.03
C LYS A 159 -13.18 -10.24 -2.29
N GLY A 160 -13.30 -8.92 -2.49
CA GLY A 160 -13.88 -8.30 -3.67
C GLY A 160 -14.42 -6.92 -3.35
N ASP A 161 -14.96 -6.23 -4.34
CA ASP A 161 -15.42 -4.86 -4.19
C ASP A 161 -16.51 -4.70 -3.12
N LYS A 162 -16.52 -3.54 -2.49
CA LYS A 162 -17.52 -3.17 -1.49
C LYS A 162 -18.93 -3.33 -2.07
N ASP A 163 -19.85 -3.80 -1.23
CA ASP A 163 -21.28 -3.99 -1.52
C ASP A 163 -21.58 -5.06 -2.60
N THR A 164 -20.56 -5.76 -3.11
CA THR A 164 -20.77 -6.95 -3.97
C THR A 164 -21.23 -8.15 -3.15
N LYS A 165 -21.95 -9.06 -3.78
CA LYS A 165 -22.49 -10.25 -3.14
C LYS A 165 -21.65 -11.47 -3.49
N VAL A 166 -21.49 -12.36 -2.52
CA VAL A 166 -20.95 -13.71 -2.72
C VAL A 166 -21.89 -14.72 -2.06
N GLN A 167 -22.14 -15.83 -2.75
CA GLN A 167 -22.90 -16.95 -2.18
C GLN A 167 -21.95 -17.95 -1.55
N ILE A 168 -22.18 -18.29 -0.29
CA ILE A 168 -21.34 -19.23 0.46
C ILE A 168 -22.21 -20.41 0.92
N GLY A 169 -21.86 -21.58 0.46
CA GLY A 169 -22.47 -22.85 0.89
C GLY A 169 -21.63 -23.47 2.01
N VAL A 170 -22.26 -23.72 3.15
CA VAL A 170 -21.59 -24.29 4.31
C VAL A 170 -22.23 -25.58 4.79
N LEU A 171 -21.40 -26.45 5.36
CA LEU A 171 -21.83 -27.57 6.20
C LEU A 171 -21.62 -27.15 7.67
N ARG A 172 -22.67 -27.26 8.51
CA ARG A 172 -22.62 -26.89 9.92
C ARG A 172 -22.78 -28.13 10.81
N GLY A 173 -21.77 -28.33 11.67
CA GLY A 173 -21.77 -29.43 12.62
C GLY A 173 -21.80 -30.79 11.95
N LYS A 174 -22.84 -31.61 12.24
CA LYS A 174 -23.02 -32.93 11.65
C LYS A 174 -24.03 -32.97 10.50
N GLU A 175 -24.49 -31.83 10.03
CA GLU A 175 -25.48 -31.75 8.94
C GLU A 175 -24.87 -32.20 7.62
N LYS A 176 -25.67 -32.89 6.83
CA LYS A 176 -25.32 -33.33 5.46
C LYS A 176 -25.83 -32.35 4.39
N LYS A 177 -26.73 -31.44 4.77
CA LYS A 177 -27.32 -30.46 3.86
C LYS A 177 -26.50 -29.18 3.86
N VAL A 178 -26.09 -28.74 2.68
CA VAL A 178 -25.43 -27.47 2.49
C VAL A 178 -26.42 -26.32 2.76
N ARG A 179 -26.05 -25.42 3.64
CA ARG A 179 -26.78 -24.16 3.90
C ARG A 179 -26.18 -23.07 3.03
N GLN A 180 -27.03 -22.33 2.33
CA GLN A 180 -26.61 -21.23 1.47
C GLN A 180 -26.77 -19.88 2.20
N TYR A 181 -25.72 -19.08 2.19
CA TYR A 181 -25.70 -17.72 2.74
C TYR A 181 -25.27 -16.73 1.66
N THR A 182 -25.99 -15.63 1.53
CA THR A 182 -25.57 -14.50 0.69
C THR A 182 -24.88 -13.48 1.58
N VAL A 183 -23.58 -13.32 1.40
CA VAL A 183 -22.79 -12.34 2.13
C VAL A 183 -22.57 -11.12 1.25
N ILE A 184 -22.92 -9.93 1.75
CA ILE A 184 -22.60 -8.66 1.09
C ILE A 184 -21.22 -8.24 1.60
N ARG A 185 -20.22 -8.19 0.71
CA ARG A 185 -18.85 -7.80 1.10
C ARG A 185 -18.83 -6.40 1.71
N GLY A 186 -18.10 -6.23 2.77
CA GLY A 186 -17.97 -4.98 3.48
C GLY A 186 -16.54 -4.74 3.96
N GLU A 187 -16.30 -3.58 4.54
CA GLU A 187 -15.00 -3.24 5.08
C GLU A 187 -14.67 -4.13 6.29
N ILE A 188 -13.51 -4.77 6.23
CA ILE A 188 -12.95 -5.62 7.27
C ILE A 188 -11.73 -4.89 7.84
N PRO A 189 -11.78 -4.38 9.06
CA PRO A 189 -10.66 -3.68 9.66
C PRO A 189 -9.52 -4.67 9.97
N MET A 190 -8.32 -4.30 9.57
CA MET A 190 -7.08 -4.94 10.01
C MET A 190 -6.51 -4.10 11.14
N LYS A 191 -6.61 -4.59 12.37
CA LYS A 191 -6.08 -3.86 13.52
C LYS A 191 -4.56 -3.75 13.44
N SER A 192 -4.08 -2.52 13.52
CA SER A 192 -2.66 -2.21 13.65
C SER A 192 -2.18 -2.45 15.08
N VAL A 193 -2.97 -2.04 16.07
CA VAL A 193 -2.72 -2.34 17.49
C VAL A 193 -3.33 -3.69 17.82
N THR A 194 -2.48 -4.70 18.01
CA THR A 194 -2.89 -6.10 18.22
C THR A 194 -2.97 -6.52 19.69
N ALA A 195 -2.31 -5.76 20.57
CA ALA A 195 -2.40 -5.95 22.00
C ALA A 195 -2.20 -4.62 22.74
N ALA A 196 -2.97 -4.41 23.81
CA ALA A 196 -2.80 -3.31 24.76
C ALA A 196 -3.25 -3.81 26.14
N TYR A 197 -2.30 -3.88 27.09
CA TYR A 197 -2.58 -4.37 28.46
C TYR A 197 -1.49 -3.93 29.44
N MET A 198 -1.74 -4.04 30.73
CA MET A 198 -0.75 -3.78 31.77
C MET A 198 0.18 -4.98 31.92
N LEU A 199 1.52 -4.76 31.85
CA LEU A 199 2.54 -5.78 32.17
C LEU A 199 2.64 -6.03 33.68
N ASP A 200 2.52 -4.96 34.43
CA ASP A 200 2.48 -4.93 35.89
C ASP A 200 1.57 -3.77 36.34
N SER A 201 1.60 -3.43 37.65
CA SER A 201 0.74 -2.38 38.22
C SER A 201 1.03 -0.96 37.68
N LYS A 202 2.13 -0.75 36.94
CA LYS A 202 2.59 0.58 36.50
C LYS A 202 3.00 0.67 35.04
N THR A 203 3.17 -0.46 34.37
CA THR A 203 3.75 -0.53 33.04
C THR A 203 2.73 -0.99 32.01
N GLY A 204 2.34 -0.08 31.12
CA GLY A 204 1.51 -0.39 29.96
C GLY A 204 2.33 -0.99 28.82
N TYR A 205 1.72 -1.90 28.07
CA TYR A 205 2.31 -2.51 26.87
C TYR A 205 1.35 -2.36 25.69
N ILE A 206 1.90 -1.93 24.54
CA ILE A 206 1.16 -1.83 23.28
C ILE A 206 1.96 -2.50 22.16
N LYS A 207 1.36 -3.48 21.50
CA LYS A 207 1.91 -4.14 20.29
C LYS A 207 1.34 -3.53 19.02
N ILE A 208 2.21 -3.05 18.14
CA ILE A 208 1.84 -2.48 16.86
C ILE A 208 2.40 -3.33 15.73
N LYS A 209 1.52 -3.86 14.88
CA LYS A 209 1.86 -4.81 13.82
C LYS A 209 2.28 -4.12 12.51
N ASN A 210 1.69 -2.96 12.19
CA ASN A 210 1.96 -2.18 10.99
C ASN A 210 1.60 -0.71 11.19
N PHE A 211 1.96 0.15 10.25
CA PHE A 211 1.63 1.57 10.23
C PHE A 211 0.62 1.88 9.11
N GLY A 212 -0.66 1.56 9.33
CA GLY A 212 -1.77 1.91 8.44
C GLY A 212 -2.43 3.24 8.80
N ASP A 213 -3.46 3.63 8.04
CA ASP A 213 -4.22 4.87 8.30
C ASP A 213 -4.89 4.91 9.67
N LYS A 214 -5.27 3.74 10.20
CA LYS A 214 -5.97 3.62 11.50
C LYS A 214 -5.03 3.44 12.69
N THR A 215 -3.71 3.33 12.46
CA THR A 215 -2.74 3.02 13.53
C THR A 215 -2.71 4.09 14.63
N TYR A 216 -2.67 5.37 14.26
CA TYR A 216 -2.65 6.45 15.25
C TYR A 216 -3.95 6.54 16.06
N PRO A 217 -5.17 6.53 15.47
CA PRO A 217 -6.40 6.40 16.24
C PRO A 217 -6.46 5.19 17.16
N GLU A 218 -5.99 4.02 16.71
CA GLU A 218 -5.95 2.80 17.52
C GLU A 218 -4.96 2.92 18.68
N LEU A 219 -3.81 3.58 18.46
CA LEU A 219 -2.86 3.90 19.53
C LEU A 219 -3.52 4.78 20.61
N LEU A 220 -4.23 5.83 20.21
CA LEU A 220 -4.92 6.72 21.16
C LEU A 220 -5.98 5.99 21.99
N ILE A 221 -6.72 5.07 21.36
CA ILE A 221 -7.69 4.21 22.08
C ILE A 221 -6.97 3.30 23.07
N ALA A 222 -5.84 2.69 22.67
CA ALA A 222 -5.03 1.83 23.53
C ALA A 222 -4.46 2.61 24.73
N LEU A 223 -3.91 3.80 24.48
CA LEU A 223 -3.38 4.67 25.53
C LEU A 223 -4.50 5.14 26.50
N ALA A 224 -5.66 5.48 25.98
CA ALA A 224 -6.81 5.86 26.81
C ALA A 224 -7.30 4.67 27.67
N SER A 225 -7.28 3.45 27.13
CA SER A 225 -7.62 2.24 27.90
C SER A 225 -6.63 1.97 29.03
N LEU A 226 -5.32 2.08 28.76
CA LEU A 226 -4.28 1.96 29.76
C LEU A 226 -4.35 3.09 30.80
N GLY A 227 -4.75 4.29 30.40
CA GLY A 227 -4.93 5.45 31.28
C GLY A 227 -5.98 5.24 32.37
N GLN A 228 -6.92 4.31 32.18
CA GLN A 228 -7.89 3.91 33.22
C GLN A 228 -7.24 3.09 34.35
N GLU A 229 -6.07 2.51 34.10
CA GLU A 229 -5.28 1.71 35.03
C GLU A 229 -4.11 2.52 35.66
N ASP A 230 -4.06 3.85 35.44
CA ASP A 230 -3.02 4.77 35.96
C ASP A 230 -1.58 4.34 35.67
N PHE A 231 -1.28 3.93 34.41
CA PHE A 231 0.07 3.51 34.05
C PHE A 231 1.09 4.66 34.09
N GLU A 232 2.28 4.36 34.61
CA GLU A 232 3.38 5.32 34.77
C GLU A 232 4.49 5.14 33.72
N ASN A 233 4.60 3.96 33.09
CA ASN A 233 5.63 3.59 32.10
C ASN A 233 4.97 2.95 30.89
N LEU A 234 5.59 3.08 29.71
CA LEU A 234 5.04 2.52 28.47
C LEU A 234 6.07 1.72 27.68
N VAL A 235 5.68 0.55 27.24
CA VAL A 235 6.42 -0.28 26.29
C VAL A 235 5.66 -0.32 24.97
N ILE A 236 6.27 0.15 23.89
CA ILE A 236 5.77 0.00 22.50
C ILE A 236 6.57 -1.09 21.81
N ASP A 237 5.89 -2.13 21.36
CA ASP A 237 6.52 -3.27 20.68
C ASP A 237 6.30 -3.18 19.17
N LEU A 238 7.40 -2.95 18.42
CA LEU A 238 7.46 -2.88 16.96
C LEU A 238 8.18 -4.11 16.36
N ARG A 239 8.46 -5.15 17.14
CA ARG A 239 9.10 -6.36 16.63
C ARG A 239 8.22 -7.04 15.59
N GLY A 240 8.82 -7.38 14.43
CA GLY A 240 8.11 -7.94 13.27
C GLY A 240 7.22 -6.93 12.52
N ASN A 241 7.30 -5.64 12.83
CA ASN A 241 6.54 -4.59 12.15
C ASN A 241 7.31 -4.06 10.94
N THR A 242 6.90 -4.44 9.74
CA THR A 242 7.56 -4.07 8.47
C THR A 242 7.35 -2.62 8.04
N GLY A 243 6.65 -1.82 8.85
CA GLY A 243 6.39 -0.41 8.57
C GLY A 243 5.00 -0.14 8.01
N GLY A 244 4.92 0.81 7.08
CA GLY A 244 3.71 1.29 6.45
C GLY A 244 3.78 2.77 6.10
N TYR A 245 2.74 3.55 6.39
CA TYR A 245 2.71 4.98 6.08
C TYR A 245 3.63 5.81 6.96
N LEU A 246 4.46 6.64 6.32
CA LEU A 246 5.30 7.64 6.98
C LEU A 246 4.45 8.58 7.86
N GLY A 247 3.30 9.03 7.34
CA GLY A 247 2.40 9.92 8.09
C GLY A 247 1.92 9.33 9.41
N SER A 248 1.64 8.02 9.46
CA SER A 248 1.23 7.34 10.70
C SER A 248 2.37 7.28 11.73
N ALA A 249 3.62 7.04 11.27
CA ALA A 249 4.79 7.08 12.16
C ALA A 249 5.04 8.50 12.70
N VAL A 250 4.88 9.52 11.85
CA VAL A 250 5.00 10.92 12.26
C VAL A 250 3.95 11.29 13.31
N GLN A 251 2.68 10.91 13.10
CA GLN A 251 1.61 11.16 14.07
C GLN A 251 1.87 10.45 15.40
N MET A 252 2.33 9.21 15.36
CA MET A 252 2.70 8.47 16.58
C MET A 252 3.88 9.11 17.32
N ALA A 253 4.95 9.48 16.60
CA ALA A 253 6.12 10.13 17.22
C ALA A 253 5.74 11.49 17.83
N ASN A 254 4.82 12.21 17.19
CA ASN A 254 4.30 13.49 17.68
C ASN A 254 3.63 13.39 19.06
N GLU A 255 3.09 12.21 19.43
CA GLU A 255 2.47 11.97 20.73
C GLU A 255 3.48 12.00 21.88
N PHE A 256 4.75 11.64 21.59
CA PHE A 256 5.77 11.44 22.61
C PHE A 256 6.87 12.52 22.60
N LEU A 257 7.04 13.26 21.50
CA LEU A 257 8.09 14.28 21.35
C LEU A 257 7.61 15.66 21.75
N THR A 258 8.54 16.55 22.07
CA THR A 258 8.25 17.95 22.36
C THR A 258 8.29 18.81 21.11
N ARG A 259 7.64 19.98 21.17
CA ARG A 259 7.54 20.90 20.02
C ARG A 259 8.90 21.23 19.40
N GLY A 260 8.97 21.13 18.08
CA GLY A 260 10.14 21.49 17.29
C GLY A 260 11.17 20.38 17.12
N GLN A 261 11.11 19.29 17.89
CA GLN A 261 11.98 18.14 17.70
C GLN A 261 11.77 17.53 16.31
N LEU A 262 12.86 17.18 15.64
CA LEU A 262 12.82 16.55 14.33
C LEU A 262 12.38 15.09 14.46
N ILE A 263 11.34 14.70 13.74
CA ILE A 263 10.87 13.31 13.67
C ILE A 263 11.63 12.59 12.56
N VAL A 264 11.58 13.15 11.35
CA VAL A 264 12.24 12.62 10.17
C VAL A 264 12.35 13.72 9.12
N TYR A 265 13.31 13.61 8.21
CA TYR A 265 13.29 14.37 6.97
C TYR A 265 13.38 13.43 5.78
N THR A 266 12.86 13.86 4.64
CA THR A 266 12.96 13.13 3.38
C THR A 266 13.60 14.00 2.32
N GLU A 267 14.46 13.44 1.49
CA GLU A 267 15.05 14.13 0.36
C GLU A 267 15.31 13.17 -0.81
N GLY A 268 15.33 13.71 -2.03
CA GLY A 268 15.56 12.91 -3.23
C GLY A 268 16.00 13.77 -4.40
N ARG A 269 16.37 13.13 -5.50
CA ARG A 269 16.87 13.83 -6.70
C ARG A 269 15.94 14.93 -7.22
N ARG A 270 14.61 14.73 -7.10
CA ARG A 270 13.57 15.67 -7.54
C ARG A 270 12.66 16.13 -6.41
N SER A 271 12.84 15.57 -5.22
CA SER A 271 12.13 15.95 -4.01
C SER A 271 13.04 16.81 -3.14
N GLN A 272 12.68 18.06 -2.95
CA GLN A 272 13.40 18.92 -2.00
C GLN A 272 13.31 18.30 -0.60
N ARG A 273 14.29 18.62 0.25
CA ARG A 273 14.29 18.21 1.65
C ARG A 273 13.01 18.69 2.34
N GLN A 274 12.25 17.76 2.86
CA GLN A 274 11.04 17.98 3.64
C GLN A 274 11.25 17.48 5.06
N GLU A 275 11.13 18.36 6.03
CA GLU A 275 11.25 18.02 7.45
C GLU A 275 9.89 17.84 8.10
N TYR A 276 9.75 16.80 8.90
CA TYR A 276 8.60 16.54 9.76
C TYR A 276 9.02 16.77 11.20
N ARG A 277 8.47 17.81 11.82
CA ARG A 277 8.78 18.20 13.19
C ARG A 277 7.57 18.06 14.09
N CYS A 278 7.80 17.74 15.34
CA CYS A 278 6.77 17.64 16.36
C CYS A 278 6.07 18.99 16.57
N ASP A 279 4.74 18.98 16.61
CA ASP A 279 3.91 20.18 16.87
C ASP A 279 3.68 20.45 18.37
N GLY A 280 4.07 19.51 19.23
CA GLY A 280 3.99 19.60 20.68
C GLY A 280 2.59 19.45 21.28
N ARG A 281 1.67 18.83 20.56
CA ARG A 281 0.29 18.58 21.02
C ARG A 281 0.10 17.24 21.70
N GLY A 282 1.10 16.36 21.65
CA GLY A 282 1.05 15.03 22.24
C GLY A 282 0.89 15.08 23.75
N SER A 283 0.17 14.11 24.31
CA SER A 283 -0.16 14.04 25.73
C SER A 283 0.85 13.23 26.55
N TYR A 284 1.70 12.44 25.91
CA TYR A 284 2.60 11.48 26.58
C TYR A 284 4.08 11.87 26.46
N GLN A 285 4.38 13.18 26.38
CA GLN A 285 5.73 13.68 26.17
C GLN A 285 6.71 13.33 27.33
N ASN A 286 6.23 13.09 28.53
CA ASN A 286 7.06 12.88 29.73
C ASN A 286 7.04 11.45 30.27
N ILE A 287 6.21 10.54 29.70
CA ILE A 287 6.13 9.17 30.20
C ILE A 287 7.43 8.43 29.89
N PRO A 288 8.03 7.67 30.83
CA PRO A 288 9.12 6.76 30.53
C PRO A 288 8.71 5.79 29.41
N LEU A 289 9.50 5.77 28.31
CA LEU A 289 9.15 5.07 27.08
C LEU A 289 10.25 4.07 26.71
N VAL A 290 9.86 2.84 26.47
CA VAL A 290 10.69 1.79 25.88
C VAL A 290 10.09 1.37 24.54
N VAL A 291 10.93 1.26 23.51
CA VAL A 291 10.52 0.75 22.20
C VAL A 291 11.28 -0.54 21.90
N LEU A 292 10.54 -1.61 21.64
CA LEU A 292 11.10 -2.91 21.27
C LEU A 292 11.17 -3.03 19.75
N ILE A 293 12.34 -3.41 19.24
CA ILE A 293 12.59 -3.63 17.80
C ILE A 293 13.32 -4.95 17.55
N ASP A 294 13.23 -5.43 16.31
CA ASP A 294 14.02 -6.57 15.82
C ASP A 294 14.31 -6.41 14.31
N GLU A 295 14.92 -7.43 13.71
CA GLU A 295 15.24 -7.49 12.29
C GLU A 295 14.04 -7.38 11.33
N GLY A 296 12.83 -7.61 11.85
CA GLY A 296 11.57 -7.40 11.12
C GLY A 296 11.02 -5.97 11.23
N SER A 297 11.60 -5.14 12.11
CA SER A 297 11.22 -3.73 12.25
C SER A 297 11.81 -2.91 11.10
N ALA A 298 10.96 -2.39 10.19
CA ALA A 298 11.43 -1.72 8.98
C ALA A 298 10.66 -0.41 8.69
N SER A 299 11.27 0.48 7.89
CA SER A 299 10.60 1.66 7.31
C SER A 299 9.96 2.57 8.38
N ALA A 300 8.62 2.72 8.40
CA ALA A 300 7.89 3.54 9.37
C ALA A 300 8.20 3.17 10.84
N SER A 301 8.49 1.88 11.13
CA SER A 301 8.96 1.45 12.46
C SER A 301 10.32 2.05 12.80
N GLU A 302 11.21 2.16 11.79
CA GLU A 302 12.54 2.75 11.97
C GLU A 302 12.46 4.27 12.08
N ILE A 303 11.50 4.92 11.40
CA ILE A 303 11.21 6.35 11.58
C ILE A 303 10.79 6.64 13.02
N PHE A 304 9.85 5.85 13.56
CA PHE A 304 9.39 6.02 14.93
C PHE A 304 10.52 5.76 15.94
N ALA A 305 11.18 4.61 15.84
CA ALA A 305 12.26 4.24 16.76
C ALA A 305 13.44 5.22 16.69
N GLY A 306 13.83 5.65 15.45
CA GLY A 306 14.87 6.63 15.22
C GLY A 306 14.52 7.99 15.82
N ALA A 307 13.27 8.46 15.64
CA ALA A 307 12.82 9.72 16.22
C ALA A 307 12.88 9.70 17.78
N ILE A 308 12.51 8.57 18.39
CA ILE A 308 12.62 8.41 19.86
C ILE A 308 14.08 8.36 20.30
N GLN A 309 14.94 7.63 19.59
CA GLN A 309 16.36 7.49 19.91
C GLN A 309 17.12 8.82 19.72
N ASP A 310 16.99 9.46 18.56
CA ASP A 310 17.81 10.60 18.17
C ASP A 310 17.45 11.90 18.95
N ASN A 311 16.27 11.90 19.57
CA ASN A 311 15.85 12.97 20.49
C ASN A 311 16.03 12.63 21.97
N ASP A 312 16.73 11.53 22.30
CA ASP A 312 16.92 11.04 23.68
C ASP A 312 15.61 10.91 24.46
N ARG A 313 14.50 10.57 23.75
CA ARG A 313 13.16 10.56 24.33
C ARG A 313 12.81 9.28 25.05
N GLY A 314 13.45 8.19 24.71
CA GLY A 314 13.18 6.87 25.29
C GLY A 314 14.27 5.87 24.97
N THR A 315 14.12 4.66 25.51
CA THR A 315 15.09 3.58 25.35
C THR A 315 14.66 2.62 24.25
N ILE A 316 15.55 2.37 23.29
CA ILE A 316 15.35 1.34 22.27
C ILE A 316 15.99 0.04 22.73
N ILE A 317 15.21 -1.05 22.75
CA ILE A 317 15.67 -2.38 23.17
C ILE A 317 15.38 -3.41 22.07
N GLY A 318 16.34 -4.28 21.82
CA GLY A 318 16.16 -5.41 20.91
C GLY A 318 17.35 -5.68 20.01
N ARG A 319 17.07 -6.15 18.81
CA ARG A 319 18.07 -6.43 17.78
C ARG A 319 18.10 -5.33 16.73
N ARG A 320 19.18 -5.31 15.93
CA ARG A 320 19.30 -4.38 14.81
C ARG A 320 18.08 -4.48 13.89
N SER A 321 17.49 -3.33 13.56
CA SER A 321 16.37 -3.21 12.63
C SER A 321 16.76 -3.55 11.18
N PHE A 322 15.80 -3.62 10.29
CA PHE A 322 15.96 -4.00 8.89
C PHE A 322 16.89 -3.07 8.10
N GLY A 323 16.83 -1.75 8.31
CA GLY A 323 17.66 -0.75 7.61
C GLY A 323 17.04 -0.23 6.32
N LYS A 324 15.70 -0.08 6.23
CA LYS A 324 15.03 0.47 5.06
C LYS A 324 14.81 1.97 5.20
N GLY A 325 15.77 2.79 4.74
CA GLY A 325 15.70 4.27 4.71
C GLY A 325 15.19 4.84 3.37
N LEU A 326 14.16 4.26 2.78
CA LEU A 326 13.66 4.58 1.45
C LEU A 326 12.17 4.93 1.49
N VAL A 327 11.80 6.02 0.79
CA VAL A 327 10.40 6.43 0.60
C VAL A 327 9.94 6.03 -0.79
N GLN A 328 8.89 5.24 -0.85
CA GLN A 328 8.30 4.75 -2.08
C GLN A 328 7.04 5.52 -2.43
N GLN A 329 6.87 5.82 -3.72
CA GLN A 329 5.71 6.52 -4.26
C GLN A 329 4.95 5.58 -5.20
N PRO A 330 3.62 5.41 -5.00
CA PRO A 330 2.79 4.69 -5.94
C PRO A 330 2.50 5.56 -7.16
N ILE A 331 2.70 5.01 -8.35
CA ILE A 331 2.44 5.64 -9.64
C ILE A 331 1.51 4.72 -10.42
N SER A 332 0.25 5.12 -10.59
CA SER A 332 -0.73 4.36 -11.36
C SER A 332 -0.47 4.48 -12.86
N LEU A 333 -0.57 3.38 -13.58
CA LEU A 333 -0.49 3.33 -15.04
C LEU A 333 -1.88 3.31 -15.67
N HIS A 334 -1.96 3.54 -16.99
CA HIS A 334 -3.23 3.70 -17.70
C HIS A 334 -4.07 2.41 -17.76
N ASP A 335 -3.43 1.25 -17.67
CA ASP A 335 -4.05 -0.06 -17.68
C ASP A 335 -4.56 -0.52 -16.30
N GLY A 336 -4.40 0.34 -15.27
CA GLY A 336 -4.77 0.05 -13.90
C GLY A 336 -3.70 -0.68 -13.09
N SER A 337 -2.56 -1.03 -13.69
CA SER A 337 -1.37 -1.49 -12.97
C SER A 337 -0.67 -0.33 -12.24
N MET A 338 0.31 -0.62 -11.40
CA MET A 338 0.99 0.39 -10.59
C MET A 338 2.50 0.10 -10.49
N ILE A 339 3.27 1.17 -10.50
CA ILE A 339 4.69 1.12 -10.11
C ILE A 339 4.83 1.71 -8.72
N ARG A 340 5.44 0.98 -7.81
CA ARG A 340 5.90 1.52 -6.54
C ARG A 340 7.38 1.86 -6.69
N LEU A 341 7.70 3.14 -6.85
CA LEU A 341 9.04 3.63 -7.16
C LEU A 341 9.69 4.32 -5.96
N THR A 342 10.95 4.05 -5.69
CA THR A 342 11.75 4.77 -4.71
C THR A 342 12.02 6.20 -5.20
N GLY A 343 11.41 7.19 -4.56
CA GLY A 343 11.50 8.59 -4.94
C GLY A 343 12.35 9.46 -4.01
N ALA A 344 12.55 9.02 -2.77
CA ALA A 344 13.32 9.75 -1.76
C ALA A 344 13.96 8.79 -0.74
N ARG A 345 14.87 9.35 0.08
CA ARG A 345 15.46 8.72 1.28
C ARG A 345 15.05 9.50 2.53
N TYR A 346 15.11 8.87 3.66
CA TYR A 346 14.96 9.51 4.97
C TYR A 346 16.09 9.08 5.91
#